data_57f85114ae8c8e887fd363a013c9cd10
#
_entry.id   57f85114ae8c8e887fd363a013c9cd10
#
_cell.length_a   1.000
_cell.length_b   1.000
_cell.length_c   1.000
_cell.angle_alpha   90.00
_cell.angle_beta   90.00
_cell.angle_gamma   90.00
#
_symmetry.space_group_name_H-M   'P 1'
#
loop_
_entity.id
_entity.type
_entity.pdbx_description
1 polymer ?
#
loop_
_entity_poly.entity_id
_entity_poly.type
_entity_poly.pdbx_seq_one_letter_code
_entity_poly.pdbx_strand_id
1 'polypeptide(L)'
;MKLITTSDWHIGNLFHGNDRLPEHKHFLKWLLQRIEEQQPDALLIAGDVFDNGNPSAAAQSAYYEFLADATQASPQMQIIITAGNHDSANRLEAPRALLTRHNVEIRGNVRRTWNADNDGGKWEIDYNDLMVPVRNKNGEEIVVLTVPYLRSDIVQNACYSEGVNTFLRNLTSMARETYPDRPIVMMAHMYAKGADIATKDASEKIVIGGQEEVNMQGWIGHPDYLTCGHIHKRQHIWNTDWARYTGSVLPMSFAEIDYRHGVDMVTISNTQKPKVEFIEYTPQHKLCILPEGDEELTPKKLQKLIREKLPDRTDDKLDDNFVYLVLKVKLEKVSNDDIKELEAIISKKNAVLCKIQKIIPTLDLSTIVDNHHIQSIDDILNRDPLDTLKETFAVKHNAEMTEHQEMILKQLLEHIKGNMN
;
A
#
# COMPACT_ATOMS: atom_id res chain seq x y z
N MET A 1 19.09 21.83 -1.07
CA MET A 1 17.74 21.87 -0.46
C MET A 1 17.45 20.58 0.29
N LYS A 2 16.67 20.65 1.38
CA LYS A 2 16.23 19.50 2.18
C LYS A 2 14.75 19.24 1.98
N LEU A 3 14.37 18.02 1.66
CA LEU A 3 12.99 17.63 1.43
C LEU A 3 12.64 16.46 2.37
N ILE A 4 11.44 16.47 2.95
CA ILE A 4 10.85 15.26 3.52
C ILE A 4 9.92 14.66 2.46
N THR A 5 10.06 13.37 2.18
CA THR A 5 9.18 12.65 1.25
C THR A 5 8.45 11.50 1.94
N THR A 6 7.17 11.36 1.68
CA THR A 6 6.27 10.36 2.27
C THR A 6 5.13 10.04 1.32
N SER A 7 4.45 8.92 1.53
CA SER A 7 3.26 8.50 0.76
C SER A 7 2.40 7.52 1.56
N ASP A 8 1.30 7.09 0.98
CA ASP A 8 0.50 5.96 1.45
C ASP A 8 0.12 6.09 2.94
N TRP A 9 -0.48 7.25 3.27
CA TRP A 9 -0.94 7.53 4.63
C TRP A 9 -2.22 6.77 4.98
N HIS A 10 -3.12 6.61 4.00
CA HIS A 10 -4.40 5.93 4.15
C HIS A 10 -5.19 6.38 5.39
N ILE A 11 -5.26 7.70 5.65
CA ILE A 11 -5.97 8.26 6.80
C ILE A 11 -7.43 7.81 6.77
N GLY A 12 -7.89 7.22 7.88
CA GLY A 12 -9.24 6.67 8.01
C GLY A 12 -9.34 5.20 7.63
N ASN A 13 -8.21 4.50 7.44
CA ASN A 13 -8.16 3.06 7.26
C ASN A 13 -8.75 2.31 8.45
N LEU A 14 -9.45 1.21 8.15
CA LEU A 14 -9.96 0.26 9.13
C LEU A 14 -9.13 -1.03 9.07
N PHE A 15 -8.33 -1.29 10.09
CA PHE A 15 -7.51 -2.49 10.16
C PHE A 15 -8.28 -3.63 10.83
N HIS A 16 -8.73 -4.61 10.05
CA HIS A 16 -9.62 -5.69 10.52
C HIS A 16 -10.85 -5.16 11.29
N GLY A 17 -11.43 -4.07 10.81
CA GLY A 17 -12.60 -3.43 11.45
C GLY A 17 -12.27 -2.48 12.61
N ASN A 18 -11.01 -2.31 12.97
CA ASN A 18 -10.57 -1.38 14.00
C ASN A 18 -10.20 -0.04 13.39
N ASP A 19 -10.74 1.04 13.95
CA ASP A 19 -10.42 2.41 13.52
C ASP A 19 -8.97 2.77 13.87
N ARG A 20 -8.20 3.14 12.86
CA ARG A 20 -6.78 3.53 12.99
C ARG A 20 -6.55 5.02 13.06
N LEU A 21 -7.60 5.83 13.13
CA LEU A 21 -7.44 7.28 13.22
C LEU A 21 -6.55 7.74 14.40
N PRO A 22 -6.58 7.10 15.58
CA PRO A 22 -5.64 7.42 16.67
C PRO A 22 -4.17 7.17 16.26
N GLU A 23 -3.88 6.07 15.56
CA GLU A 23 -2.53 5.75 15.06
C GLU A 23 -2.08 6.76 13.99
N HIS A 24 -2.97 7.15 13.08
CA HIS A 24 -2.67 8.20 12.11
C HIS A 24 -2.35 9.53 12.79
N LYS A 25 -3.13 9.93 13.81
CA LYS A 25 -2.84 11.15 14.60
C LYS A 25 -1.51 11.05 15.32
N HIS A 26 -1.13 9.87 15.83
CA HIS A 26 0.17 9.65 16.45
C HIS A 26 1.31 9.82 15.42
N PHE A 27 1.16 9.24 14.22
CA PHE A 27 2.12 9.44 13.13
C PHE A 27 2.21 10.91 12.71
N LEU A 28 1.09 11.60 12.49
CA LEU A 28 1.07 13.00 12.08
C LEU A 28 1.74 13.90 13.12
N LYS A 29 1.53 13.64 14.42
CA LYS A 29 2.24 14.33 15.50
C LYS A 29 3.75 14.07 15.48
N TRP A 30 4.16 12.82 15.24
CA TRP A 30 5.56 12.47 15.08
C TRP A 30 6.19 13.18 13.86
N LEU A 31 5.49 13.20 12.73
CA LEU A 31 5.96 13.89 11.52
C LEU A 31 6.11 15.41 11.76
N LEU A 32 5.16 16.01 12.46
CA LEU A 32 5.25 17.42 12.85
C LEU A 32 6.52 17.71 13.66
N GLN A 33 6.86 16.88 14.65
CA GLN A 33 8.10 17.00 15.40
C GLN A 33 9.34 16.91 14.49
N ARG A 34 9.33 16.01 13.49
CA ARG A 34 10.44 15.92 12.52
C ARG A 34 10.54 17.17 11.65
N ILE A 35 9.41 17.78 11.26
CA ILE A 35 9.38 19.05 10.54
C ILE A 35 9.98 20.17 11.40
N GLU A 36 9.60 20.27 12.67
CA GLU A 36 10.14 21.26 13.62
C GLU A 36 11.65 21.10 13.81
N GLU A 37 12.14 19.86 13.96
CA GLU A 37 13.56 19.59 14.17
C GLU A 37 14.41 19.80 12.92
N GLN A 38 13.93 19.36 11.78
CA GLN A 38 14.71 19.32 10.55
C GLN A 38 14.58 20.59 9.71
N GLN A 39 13.51 21.37 9.90
CA GLN A 39 13.18 22.57 9.13
C GLN A 39 13.40 22.34 7.61
N PRO A 40 12.68 21.39 6.98
CA PRO A 40 12.85 21.10 5.57
C PRO A 40 12.36 22.26 4.70
N ASP A 41 12.88 22.35 3.49
CA ASP A 41 12.44 23.35 2.49
C ASP A 41 11.12 22.93 1.84
N ALA A 42 10.86 21.61 1.73
CA ALA A 42 9.56 21.09 1.29
C ALA A 42 9.18 19.75 1.95
N LEU A 43 7.87 19.50 2.05
CA LEU A 43 7.25 18.22 2.36
C LEU A 43 6.52 17.72 1.11
N LEU A 44 6.89 16.55 0.60
CA LEU A 44 6.28 15.91 -0.56
C LEU A 44 5.45 14.71 -0.12
N ILE A 45 4.13 14.71 -0.42
CA ILE A 45 3.19 13.63 -0.10
C ILE A 45 2.73 12.99 -1.41
N ALA A 46 3.29 11.82 -1.73
CA ALA A 46 3.15 11.18 -3.04
C ALA A 46 1.96 10.21 -3.11
N GLY A 47 0.75 10.72 -2.88
CA GLY A 47 -0.51 10.01 -3.06
C GLY A 47 -0.96 9.13 -1.89
N ASP A 48 -2.18 8.62 -2.01
CA ASP A 48 -2.92 7.82 -1.03
C ASP A 48 -2.94 8.47 0.36
N VAL A 49 -3.37 9.73 0.36
CA VAL A 49 -3.57 10.52 1.59
C VAL A 49 -4.68 9.91 2.43
N PHE A 50 -5.80 9.57 1.80
CA PHE A 50 -6.94 8.93 2.44
C PHE A 50 -7.10 7.48 1.97
N ASP A 51 -7.67 6.65 2.85
CA ASP A 51 -7.92 5.23 2.57
C ASP A 51 -8.95 5.00 1.45
N ASN A 52 -9.82 5.97 1.24
CA ASN A 52 -10.85 5.89 0.19
C ASN A 52 -11.29 7.28 -0.29
N GLY A 53 -11.94 7.33 -1.45
CA GLY A 53 -12.39 8.56 -2.09
C GLY A 53 -13.49 9.34 -1.34
N ASN A 54 -14.04 8.80 -0.24
CA ASN A 54 -15.03 9.47 0.61
C ASN A 54 -14.64 9.39 2.10
N PRO A 55 -13.53 10.05 2.51
CA PRO A 55 -13.04 10.00 3.87
C PRO A 55 -14.05 10.58 4.87
N SER A 56 -14.05 10.05 6.09
CA SER A 56 -14.89 10.56 7.18
C SER A 56 -14.52 12.01 7.53
N ALA A 57 -15.44 12.76 8.14
CA ALA A 57 -15.16 14.11 8.61
C ALA A 57 -13.99 14.13 9.61
N ALA A 58 -13.87 13.10 10.47
CA ALA A 58 -12.78 13.00 11.44
C ALA A 58 -11.42 12.78 10.75
N ALA A 59 -11.36 11.96 9.68
CA ALA A 59 -10.16 11.76 8.88
C ALA A 59 -9.74 13.07 8.18
N GLN A 60 -10.70 13.78 7.58
CA GLN A 60 -10.45 15.08 6.94
C GLN A 60 -9.98 16.13 7.97
N SER A 61 -10.59 16.16 9.16
CA SER A 61 -10.17 17.08 10.23
C SER A 61 -8.72 16.85 10.62
N ALA A 62 -8.34 15.59 10.88
CA ALA A 62 -6.96 15.26 11.25
C ALA A 62 -5.95 15.66 10.17
N TYR A 63 -6.29 15.47 8.89
CA TYR A 63 -5.45 15.90 7.77
C TYR A 63 -5.29 17.43 7.71
N TYR A 64 -6.39 18.21 7.79
CA TYR A 64 -6.31 19.66 7.72
C TYR A 64 -5.70 20.28 8.96
N GLU A 65 -5.92 19.73 10.15
CA GLU A 65 -5.24 20.10 11.39
C GLU A 65 -3.72 19.95 11.22
N PHE A 66 -3.28 18.80 10.72
CA PHE A 66 -1.85 18.57 10.44
C PHE A 66 -1.28 19.59 9.44
N LEU A 67 -1.98 19.91 8.34
CA LEU A 67 -1.49 20.92 7.37
C LEU A 67 -1.35 22.29 8.01
N ALA A 68 -2.31 22.69 8.84
CA ALA A 68 -2.26 23.95 9.55
C ALA A 68 -1.08 24.01 10.54
N ASP A 69 -0.90 22.96 11.34
CA ASP A 69 0.21 22.85 12.30
C ASP A 69 1.57 22.82 11.60
N ALA A 70 1.71 22.06 10.50
CA ALA A 70 2.94 21.95 9.73
C ALA A 70 3.34 23.30 9.08
N THR A 71 2.37 24.03 8.53
CA THR A 71 2.63 25.37 7.97
C THR A 71 2.98 26.39 9.05
N GLN A 72 2.46 26.25 10.26
CA GLN A 72 2.81 27.08 11.40
C GLN A 72 4.22 26.75 11.94
N ALA A 73 4.55 25.45 12.03
CA ALA A 73 5.85 24.96 12.54
C ALA A 73 7.02 25.32 11.62
N SER A 74 6.79 25.38 10.32
CA SER A 74 7.79 25.73 9.29
C SER A 74 7.18 26.62 8.21
N PRO A 75 7.02 27.94 8.45
CA PRO A 75 6.30 28.84 7.55
C PRO A 75 6.92 29.02 6.17
N GLN A 76 8.21 28.70 6.03
CA GLN A 76 8.91 28.76 4.73
C GLN A 76 8.85 27.45 3.95
N MET A 77 8.45 26.36 4.60
CA MET A 77 8.32 25.06 3.96
C MET A 77 7.15 25.06 2.99
N GLN A 78 7.37 24.50 1.79
CA GLN A 78 6.28 24.26 0.85
C GLN A 78 5.79 22.81 0.99
N ILE A 79 4.49 22.62 1.13
CA ILE A 79 3.86 21.29 1.17
C ILE A 79 3.29 21.00 -0.21
N ILE A 80 3.71 19.89 -0.83
CA ILE A 80 3.25 19.49 -2.17
C ILE A 80 2.62 18.11 -2.09
N ILE A 81 1.40 17.98 -2.62
CA ILE A 81 0.57 16.79 -2.46
C ILE A 81 0.03 16.37 -3.82
N THR A 82 0.15 15.07 -4.14
CA THR A 82 -0.54 14.46 -5.29
C THR A 82 -1.62 13.48 -4.82
N ALA A 83 -2.57 13.16 -5.69
CA ALA A 83 -3.55 12.11 -5.42
C ALA A 83 -3.00 10.74 -5.79
N GLY A 84 -3.27 9.73 -4.96
CA GLY A 84 -3.09 8.32 -5.28
C GLY A 84 -4.35 7.68 -5.87
N ASN A 85 -4.35 6.36 -5.97
CA ASN A 85 -5.50 5.63 -6.53
C ASN A 85 -6.67 5.47 -5.54
N HIS A 86 -6.42 5.55 -4.24
CA HIS A 86 -7.45 5.54 -3.20
C HIS A 86 -8.13 6.90 -3.03
N ASP A 87 -7.43 7.99 -3.37
CA ASP A 87 -7.95 9.34 -3.21
C ASP A 87 -9.04 9.68 -4.25
N SER A 88 -9.98 10.52 -3.84
CA SER A 88 -10.77 11.29 -4.79
C SER A 88 -9.97 12.53 -5.20
N ALA A 89 -9.35 12.51 -6.38
CA ALA A 89 -8.54 13.61 -6.90
C ALA A 89 -9.25 14.97 -6.83
N ASN A 90 -10.53 15.01 -7.23
CA ASN A 90 -11.34 16.23 -7.17
C ASN A 90 -11.59 16.72 -5.76
N ARG A 91 -11.84 15.80 -4.81
CA ARG A 91 -12.07 16.17 -3.41
C ARG A 91 -10.78 16.65 -2.74
N LEU A 92 -9.67 15.98 -3.00
CA LEU A 92 -8.36 16.37 -2.47
C LEU A 92 -7.96 17.75 -2.99
N GLU A 93 -8.22 18.05 -4.26
CA GLU A 93 -7.88 19.32 -4.91
C GLU A 93 -8.89 20.47 -4.64
N ALA A 94 -10.10 20.15 -4.16
CA ALA A 94 -11.14 21.15 -3.94
C ALA A 94 -10.69 22.39 -3.13
N PRO A 95 -9.90 22.26 -2.03
CA PRO A 95 -9.42 23.42 -1.25
C PRO A 95 -8.18 24.11 -1.84
N ARG A 96 -7.66 23.70 -3.02
CA ARG A 96 -6.42 24.21 -3.62
C ARG A 96 -6.29 25.72 -3.59
N ALA A 97 -7.32 26.46 -4.01
CA ALA A 97 -7.28 27.92 -4.08
C ALA A 97 -7.08 28.60 -2.69
N LEU A 98 -7.52 27.94 -1.62
CA LEU A 98 -7.30 28.40 -0.26
C LEU A 98 -5.90 27.99 0.23
N LEU A 99 -5.53 26.75 0.02
CA LEU A 99 -4.30 26.17 0.56
C LEU A 99 -3.03 26.71 -0.09
N THR A 100 -3.06 27.05 -1.39
CA THR A 100 -1.92 27.70 -2.08
C THR A 100 -1.48 29.00 -1.39
N ARG A 101 -2.41 29.74 -0.74
CA ARG A 101 -2.07 30.96 0.03
C ARG A 101 -1.27 30.66 1.30
N HIS A 102 -1.21 29.41 1.70
CA HIS A 102 -0.48 28.90 2.87
C HIS A 102 0.68 27.98 2.48
N ASN A 103 1.26 28.15 1.29
CA ASN A 103 2.36 27.34 0.77
C ASN A 103 2.03 25.84 0.64
N VAL A 104 0.75 25.49 0.46
CA VAL A 104 0.32 24.10 0.22
C VAL A 104 -0.20 23.96 -1.20
N GLU A 105 0.51 23.21 -2.02
CA GLU A 105 0.20 22.95 -3.42
C GLU A 105 -0.37 21.55 -3.60
N ILE A 106 -1.57 21.43 -4.15
CA ILE A 106 -2.21 20.14 -4.42
C ILE A 106 -2.40 19.96 -5.93
N ARG A 107 -1.98 18.81 -6.44
CA ARG A 107 -2.18 18.37 -7.82
C ARG A 107 -2.83 16.97 -7.80
N GLY A 108 -4.17 16.96 -7.72
CA GLY A 108 -4.94 15.72 -7.72
C GLY A 108 -5.25 15.23 -9.13
N ASN A 109 -5.37 16.14 -10.09
CA ASN A 109 -5.77 15.85 -11.47
C ASN A 109 -4.71 16.32 -12.46
N VAL A 110 -4.67 15.67 -13.61
CA VAL A 110 -3.96 16.16 -14.80
C VAL A 110 -4.92 17.06 -15.60
N ARG A 111 -4.61 18.34 -15.66
CA ARG A 111 -5.40 19.32 -16.40
C ARG A 111 -5.12 19.27 -17.89
N ARG A 112 -6.09 19.71 -18.68
CA ARG A 112 -5.97 19.86 -20.12
C ARG A 112 -6.37 21.27 -20.50
N THR A 113 -5.66 21.83 -21.47
CA THR A 113 -5.96 23.11 -22.10
C THR A 113 -6.42 22.90 -23.54
N TRP A 114 -7.33 23.73 -23.98
CA TRP A 114 -7.77 23.73 -25.37
C TRP A 114 -6.83 24.58 -26.19
N ASN A 115 -6.08 23.97 -27.11
CA ASN A 115 -5.26 24.68 -28.10
C ASN A 115 -5.99 24.75 -29.42
N ALA A 116 -6.41 25.97 -29.80
CA ALA A 116 -6.99 26.24 -31.11
C ALA A 116 -5.88 26.19 -32.17
N ASP A 117 -6.08 25.40 -33.20
CA ASP A 117 -5.26 25.36 -34.40
C ASP A 117 -6.12 25.64 -35.67
N ASN A 118 -5.47 25.65 -36.87
CA ASN A 118 -6.16 25.91 -38.12
C ASN A 118 -7.16 24.81 -38.52
N ASP A 119 -7.07 23.61 -37.87
CA ASP A 119 -7.93 22.45 -38.13
C ASP A 119 -9.04 22.26 -37.10
N GLY A 120 -9.25 23.24 -36.18
CA GLY A 120 -10.34 23.22 -35.19
C GLY A 120 -9.90 23.11 -33.73
N GLY A 121 -8.64 22.80 -33.46
CA GLY A 121 -8.05 22.70 -32.13
C GLY A 121 -8.18 21.32 -31.45
N LYS A 122 -7.39 21.13 -30.39
CA LYS A 122 -7.34 19.90 -29.63
C LYS A 122 -7.12 20.14 -28.11
N TRP A 123 -7.56 19.19 -27.31
CA TRP A 123 -7.25 19.15 -25.88
C TRP A 123 -5.85 18.58 -25.67
N GLU A 124 -4.96 19.35 -25.06
CA GLU A 124 -3.60 18.95 -24.71
C GLU A 124 -3.40 18.96 -23.20
N ILE A 125 -2.48 18.11 -22.71
CA ILE A 125 -2.12 18.08 -21.30
C ILE A 125 -1.40 19.37 -20.94
N ASP A 126 -1.87 20.02 -19.86
CA ASP A 126 -1.20 21.17 -19.26
C ASP A 126 -0.05 20.70 -18.36
N TYR A 127 1.09 20.42 -18.94
CA TYR A 127 2.29 20.04 -18.20
C TYR A 127 2.80 21.15 -17.27
N ASN A 128 2.51 22.44 -17.58
CA ASN A 128 2.94 23.55 -16.74
C ASN A 128 2.26 23.52 -15.36
N ASP A 129 0.99 23.09 -15.28
CA ASP A 129 0.30 22.96 -13.99
C ASP A 129 0.94 21.90 -13.08
N LEU A 130 1.68 20.95 -13.65
CA LEU A 130 2.36 19.86 -12.92
C LEU A 130 3.77 20.22 -12.46
N MET A 131 4.31 21.38 -12.86
CA MET A 131 5.63 21.85 -12.47
C MET A 131 5.50 22.84 -11.32
N VAL A 132 6.00 22.50 -10.15
CA VAL A 132 5.94 23.35 -8.97
C VAL A 132 7.35 23.78 -8.59
N PRO A 133 7.74 25.04 -8.86
CA PRO A 133 9.01 25.58 -8.38
C PRO A 133 9.01 25.70 -6.86
N VAL A 134 10.09 25.26 -6.22
CA VAL A 134 10.33 25.38 -4.79
C VAL A 134 11.58 26.20 -4.58
N ARG A 135 11.47 27.23 -3.76
CA ARG A 135 12.59 28.11 -3.43
C ARG A 135 12.84 28.10 -1.92
N ASN A 136 14.09 27.92 -1.51
CA ASN A 136 14.45 28.05 -0.11
C ASN A 136 14.88 29.47 0.27
N LYS A 137 15.07 29.71 1.57
CA LYS A 137 15.50 30.99 2.12
C LYS A 137 16.87 31.49 1.59
N ASN A 138 17.70 30.58 1.08
CA ASN A 138 19.03 30.92 0.53
C ASN A 138 18.96 31.27 -0.96
N GLY A 139 17.78 31.23 -1.59
CA GLY A 139 17.59 31.49 -3.01
C GLY A 139 17.89 30.29 -3.91
N GLU A 140 18.17 29.11 -3.35
CA GLU A 140 18.27 27.89 -4.14
C GLU A 140 16.89 27.48 -4.62
N GLU A 141 16.80 26.95 -5.83
CA GLU A 141 15.55 26.52 -6.44
C GLU A 141 15.66 25.11 -6.99
N ILE A 142 14.59 24.36 -6.84
CA ILE A 142 14.35 23.07 -7.53
C ILE A 142 12.98 23.12 -8.19
N VAL A 143 12.68 22.19 -9.10
CA VAL A 143 11.37 22.01 -9.67
C VAL A 143 10.82 20.64 -9.25
N VAL A 144 9.65 20.65 -8.64
CA VAL A 144 8.94 19.41 -8.28
C VAL A 144 7.90 19.12 -9.36
N LEU A 145 8.05 17.97 -10.04
CA LEU A 145 7.10 17.43 -10.99
C LEU A 145 6.08 16.59 -10.23
N THR A 146 4.84 17.03 -10.25
CA THR A 146 3.74 16.42 -9.50
C THR A 146 2.94 15.51 -10.41
N VAL A 147 3.10 14.19 -10.25
CA VAL A 147 2.39 13.19 -11.07
C VAL A 147 1.39 12.45 -10.20
N PRO A 148 0.10 12.80 -10.24
CA PRO A 148 -0.93 12.04 -9.56
C PRO A 148 -1.08 10.67 -10.22
N TYR A 149 -1.83 9.78 -9.57
CA TYR A 149 -2.18 8.50 -10.15
C TYR A 149 -2.84 8.67 -11.52
N LEU A 150 -2.16 8.17 -12.56
CA LEU A 150 -2.59 8.32 -13.95
C LEU A 150 -3.60 7.22 -14.31
N ARG A 151 -4.84 7.61 -14.59
CA ARG A 151 -5.85 6.69 -15.11
C ARG A 151 -5.63 6.48 -16.61
N SER A 152 -6.13 5.35 -17.13
CA SER A 152 -5.99 4.99 -18.55
C SER A 152 -6.55 6.02 -19.53
N ASP A 153 -7.58 6.78 -19.13
CA ASP A 153 -8.17 7.87 -19.94
C ASP A 153 -7.25 9.10 -20.07
N ILE A 154 -6.29 9.25 -19.17
CA ILE A 154 -5.29 10.33 -19.21
C ILE A 154 -4.17 10.01 -20.19
N VAL A 155 -3.68 8.77 -20.19
CA VAL A 155 -2.45 8.39 -20.93
C VAL A 155 -2.71 8.00 -22.40
N GLN A 156 -3.95 7.82 -22.81
CA GLN A 156 -4.42 7.67 -24.21
C GLN A 156 -3.51 6.83 -25.14
N ASN A 157 -3.02 5.70 -24.68
CA ASN A 157 -2.21 4.78 -25.45
C ASN A 157 -2.85 3.38 -25.45
N ALA A 158 -2.59 2.59 -26.49
CA ALA A 158 -3.01 1.19 -26.54
C ALA A 158 -2.39 0.33 -25.42
N CYS A 159 -1.19 0.72 -24.96
CA CYS A 159 -0.49 0.14 -23.83
C CYS A 159 -0.37 1.19 -22.71
N TYR A 160 -0.94 0.92 -21.55
CA TYR A 160 -0.90 1.82 -20.40
C TYR A 160 0.53 2.22 -19.99
N SER A 161 1.43 1.23 -19.88
CA SER A 161 2.83 1.46 -19.51
C SER A 161 3.54 2.41 -20.49
N GLU A 162 3.31 2.26 -21.79
CA GLU A 162 3.88 3.16 -22.80
C GLU A 162 3.29 4.56 -22.72
N GLY A 163 1.99 4.66 -22.44
CA GLY A 163 1.31 5.94 -22.23
C GLY A 163 1.88 6.69 -21.02
N VAL A 164 2.04 5.99 -19.89
CA VAL A 164 2.69 6.57 -18.69
C VAL A 164 4.13 6.97 -18.99
N ASN A 165 4.91 6.11 -19.66
CA ASN A 165 6.30 6.41 -20.02
C ASN A 165 6.40 7.66 -20.89
N THR A 166 5.52 7.79 -21.86
CA THR A 166 5.47 8.97 -22.75
C THR A 166 5.13 10.23 -21.96
N PHE A 167 4.13 10.15 -21.07
CA PHE A 167 3.74 11.25 -20.20
C PHE A 167 4.90 11.72 -19.32
N LEU A 168 5.56 10.81 -18.61
CA LEU A 168 6.66 11.14 -17.71
C LEU A 168 7.87 11.73 -18.45
N ARG A 169 8.21 11.20 -19.63
CA ARG A 169 9.28 11.73 -20.47
C ARG A 169 8.97 13.12 -20.97
N ASN A 170 7.76 13.36 -21.47
CA ASN A 170 7.35 14.66 -21.95
C ASN A 170 7.38 15.72 -20.84
N LEU A 171 6.82 15.38 -19.66
CA LEU A 171 6.86 16.27 -18.50
C LEU A 171 8.30 16.60 -18.08
N THR A 172 9.18 15.59 -18.02
CA THR A 172 10.59 15.81 -17.63
C THR A 172 11.34 16.62 -18.68
N SER A 173 11.15 16.35 -19.98
CA SER A 173 11.80 17.12 -21.06
C SER A 173 11.37 18.57 -21.03
N MET A 174 10.05 18.84 -20.91
CA MET A 174 9.52 20.20 -20.81
C MET A 174 10.07 20.92 -19.56
N ALA A 175 10.18 20.22 -18.42
CA ALA A 175 10.77 20.80 -17.22
C ALA A 175 12.25 21.18 -17.42
N ARG A 176 13.04 20.33 -18.08
CA ARG A 176 14.45 20.63 -18.42
C ARG A 176 14.58 21.83 -19.37
N GLU A 177 13.67 21.97 -20.31
CA GLU A 177 13.64 23.13 -21.24
C GLU A 177 13.23 24.42 -20.51
N THR A 178 12.23 24.33 -19.62
CA THR A 178 11.71 25.51 -18.89
C THR A 178 12.67 25.95 -17.77
N TYR A 179 13.34 25.00 -17.13
CA TYR A 179 14.21 25.20 -15.98
C TYR A 179 15.59 24.52 -16.18
N PRO A 180 16.42 24.96 -17.13
CA PRO A 180 17.61 24.23 -17.59
C PRO A 180 18.64 23.98 -16.48
N ASP A 181 18.74 24.89 -15.52
CA ASP A 181 19.78 24.85 -14.46
C ASP A 181 19.24 24.46 -13.08
N ARG A 182 18.02 23.92 -13.01
CA ARG A 182 17.38 23.51 -11.75
C ARG A 182 17.38 22.01 -11.59
N PRO A 183 17.65 21.49 -10.39
CA PRO A 183 17.36 20.08 -10.09
C PRO A 183 15.88 19.78 -10.25
N ILE A 184 15.59 18.64 -10.86
CA ILE A 184 14.22 18.17 -11.07
C ILE A 184 13.94 17.00 -10.14
N VAL A 185 12.98 17.19 -9.26
CA VAL A 185 12.43 16.15 -8.37
C VAL A 185 11.07 15.75 -8.91
N MET A 186 10.84 14.48 -9.10
CA MET A 186 9.50 13.97 -9.45
C MET A 186 8.89 13.29 -8.26
N MET A 187 7.62 13.57 -7.99
CA MET A 187 6.79 12.79 -7.09
C MET A 187 5.67 12.13 -7.90
N ALA A 188 5.49 10.83 -7.76
CA ALA A 188 4.54 10.07 -8.54
C ALA A 188 3.81 9.03 -7.68
N HIS A 189 2.65 8.56 -8.16
CA HIS A 189 1.92 7.45 -7.54
C HIS A 189 1.62 6.41 -8.61
N MET A 190 2.38 5.31 -8.64
CA MET A 190 2.29 4.30 -9.71
C MET A 190 2.92 2.97 -9.29
N TYR A 191 2.56 1.88 -9.98
CA TYR A 191 3.19 0.58 -9.84
C TYR A 191 4.36 0.41 -10.83
N ALA A 192 5.57 0.45 -10.33
CA ALA A 192 6.77 0.23 -11.14
C ALA A 192 7.07 -1.26 -11.27
N LYS A 193 7.37 -1.72 -12.48
CA LYS A 193 7.71 -3.12 -12.76
C LYS A 193 8.88 -3.60 -11.91
N GLY A 194 8.70 -4.79 -11.31
CA GLY A 194 9.72 -5.43 -10.49
C GLY A 194 9.83 -4.88 -9.06
N ALA A 195 8.84 -4.11 -8.60
CA ALA A 195 8.73 -3.77 -7.19
C ALA A 195 8.44 -5.03 -6.36
N ASP A 196 9.08 -5.11 -5.20
CA ASP A 196 8.85 -6.19 -4.24
C ASP A 196 7.58 -5.90 -3.44
N ILE A 197 6.58 -6.74 -3.59
CA ILE A 197 5.27 -6.64 -2.94
C ILE A 197 5.01 -7.86 -2.06
N ALA A 198 4.25 -7.70 -0.99
CA ALA A 198 3.82 -8.81 -0.13
C ALA A 198 2.78 -9.68 -0.87
N THR A 199 3.18 -10.85 -1.32
CA THR A 199 2.34 -11.74 -2.14
C THR A 199 1.24 -12.47 -1.37
N LYS A 200 1.30 -12.54 -0.04
CA LYS A 200 0.44 -13.44 0.76
C LYS A 200 -0.84 -12.82 1.32
N ASP A 201 -0.99 -11.50 1.32
CA ASP A 201 -2.20 -10.82 1.84
C ASP A 201 -2.22 -9.38 1.28
N ALA A 202 -2.21 -9.26 -0.04
CA ALA A 202 -2.00 -8.00 -0.74
C ALA A 202 -3.02 -6.93 -0.29
N SER A 203 -2.58 -6.07 0.62
CA SER A 203 -3.22 -4.76 0.88
C SER A 203 -3.02 -3.86 -0.34
N GLU A 204 -1.89 -4.02 -1.01
CA GLU A 204 -1.63 -3.52 -2.35
C GLU A 204 -2.46 -4.36 -3.32
N LYS A 205 -3.66 -3.91 -3.61
CA LYS A 205 -4.45 -4.52 -4.68
C LYS A 205 -3.67 -4.34 -5.98
N ILE A 206 -3.00 -5.38 -6.43
CA ILE A 206 -2.73 -5.56 -7.87
C ILE A 206 -4.11 -5.46 -8.49
N VAL A 207 -4.42 -4.30 -9.07
CA VAL A 207 -5.79 -3.97 -9.45
C VAL A 207 -6.28 -5.02 -10.42
N ILE A 208 -7.27 -5.77 -9.98
CA ILE A 208 -8.18 -6.48 -10.85
C ILE A 208 -8.88 -5.38 -11.68
N GLY A 209 -8.30 -5.02 -12.81
CA GLY A 209 -8.78 -3.92 -13.65
C GLY A 209 -7.75 -3.39 -14.63
N GLY A 210 -6.61 -4.08 -14.81
CA GLY A 210 -5.73 -3.86 -15.97
C GLY A 210 -4.75 -2.70 -15.86
N GLN A 211 -4.28 -2.36 -14.67
CA GLN A 211 -3.16 -1.45 -14.60
C GLN A 211 -1.87 -2.21 -14.69
N GLU A 212 -1.27 -2.03 -15.83
CA GLU A 212 0.00 -2.65 -16.17
C GLU A 212 1.12 -2.01 -15.35
N GLU A 213 2.10 -2.82 -14.98
CA GLU A 213 3.34 -2.35 -14.39
C GLU A 213 4.03 -1.36 -15.33
N VAL A 214 4.44 -0.23 -14.78
CA VAL A 214 5.19 0.79 -15.53
C VAL A 214 6.66 0.40 -15.57
N ASN A 215 7.18 0.11 -16.75
CA ASN A 215 8.59 -0.23 -16.93
C ASN A 215 9.36 0.96 -17.50
N MET A 216 10.18 1.60 -16.66
CA MET A 216 11.05 2.70 -17.05
C MET A 216 12.55 2.36 -16.87
N GLN A 217 12.90 1.10 -16.81
CA GLN A 217 14.29 0.67 -16.74
C GLN A 217 15.09 1.25 -17.92
N GLY A 218 16.24 1.88 -17.63
CA GLY A 218 17.06 2.52 -18.66
C GLY A 218 16.51 3.88 -19.16
N TRP A 219 15.65 4.55 -18.39
CA TRP A 219 15.15 5.88 -18.75
C TRP A 219 16.29 6.90 -18.83
N ILE A 220 16.59 7.32 -20.07
CA ILE A 220 17.57 8.39 -20.36
C ILE A 220 16.87 9.74 -20.16
N GLY A 221 17.54 10.67 -19.45
CA GLY A 221 16.97 11.98 -19.14
C GLY A 221 15.95 11.95 -17.99
N HIS A 222 16.03 10.94 -17.11
CA HIS A 222 15.21 10.85 -15.89
C HIS A 222 15.37 12.10 -14.99
N PRO A 223 14.46 12.37 -14.06
CA PRO A 223 14.61 13.41 -13.06
C PRO A 223 15.83 13.14 -12.17
N ASP A 224 16.32 14.15 -11.47
CA ASP A 224 17.45 13.98 -10.55
C ASP A 224 17.08 13.09 -9.37
N TYR A 225 15.79 13.13 -8.95
CA TYR A 225 15.23 12.26 -7.93
C TYR A 225 13.74 11.96 -8.20
N LEU A 226 13.34 10.72 -7.99
CA LEU A 226 11.94 10.28 -8.03
C LEU A 226 11.55 9.69 -6.67
N THR A 227 10.55 10.29 -6.03
CA THR A 227 9.84 9.72 -4.89
C THR A 227 8.49 9.15 -5.35
N CYS A 228 8.17 7.95 -4.95
CA CYS A 228 6.96 7.26 -5.42
C CYS A 228 6.16 6.69 -4.26
N GLY A 229 4.83 6.75 -4.36
CA GLY A 229 3.87 6.01 -3.55
C GLY A 229 3.25 4.86 -4.33
N HIS A 230 2.29 4.18 -3.73
CA HIS A 230 1.55 3.01 -4.19
C HIS A 230 2.07 1.68 -3.63
N ILE A 231 3.37 1.52 -3.48
CA ILE A 231 3.95 0.30 -2.90
C ILE A 231 4.34 0.58 -1.44
N HIS A 232 3.77 -0.18 -0.51
CA HIS A 232 3.90 0.04 0.93
C HIS A 232 5.28 -0.34 1.47
N LYS A 233 6.04 -1.15 0.74
CA LYS A 233 7.42 -1.49 1.10
C LYS A 233 8.39 -0.42 0.62
N ARG A 234 9.07 0.25 1.58
CA ARG A 234 10.17 1.16 1.24
C ARG A 234 11.28 0.41 0.49
N GLN A 235 11.59 0.83 -0.72
CA GLN A 235 12.58 0.17 -1.57
C GLN A 235 13.08 1.07 -2.70
N HIS A 236 14.21 0.70 -3.30
CA HIS A 236 14.66 1.28 -4.57
C HIS A 236 13.77 0.80 -5.73
N ILE A 237 13.57 1.66 -6.71
CA ILE A 237 12.89 1.31 -7.96
C ILE A 237 13.96 1.03 -9.01
N TRP A 238 13.81 -0.08 -9.76
CA TRP A 238 14.70 -0.52 -10.84
C TRP A 238 16.19 -0.63 -10.44
N ASN A 239 16.49 -0.91 -9.17
CA ASN A 239 17.85 -0.94 -8.62
C ASN A 239 18.66 0.36 -8.91
N THR A 240 17.98 1.51 -8.89
CA THR A 240 18.59 2.82 -9.12
C THR A 240 18.73 3.60 -7.80
N ASP A 241 19.70 4.54 -7.75
CA ASP A 241 19.86 5.41 -6.59
C ASP A 241 18.93 6.62 -6.62
N TRP A 242 18.38 6.94 -7.79
CA TRP A 242 17.58 8.14 -8.01
C TRP A 242 16.07 7.93 -7.86
N ALA A 243 15.58 6.70 -7.75
CA ALA A 243 14.15 6.39 -7.67
C ALA A 243 13.84 5.47 -6.48
N ARG A 244 12.84 5.84 -5.68
CA ARG A 244 12.42 5.08 -4.48
C ARG A 244 10.92 5.12 -4.25
N TYR A 245 10.42 4.04 -3.67
CA TYR A 245 9.19 4.04 -2.89
C TYR A 245 9.51 4.47 -1.46
N THR A 246 8.74 5.40 -0.91
CA THR A 246 8.84 5.80 0.50
C THR A 246 8.23 4.77 1.44
N GLY A 247 7.27 4.00 0.92
CA GLY A 247 6.49 3.04 1.68
C GLY A 247 5.37 3.67 2.50
N SER A 248 4.47 2.84 3.01
CA SER A 248 3.38 3.27 3.87
C SER A 248 3.87 3.71 5.26
N VAL A 249 3.10 4.57 5.91
CA VAL A 249 3.43 5.09 7.25
C VAL A 249 3.00 4.16 8.37
N LEU A 250 2.08 3.24 8.09
CA LEU A 250 1.60 2.20 8.98
C LEU A 250 1.51 0.89 8.19
N PRO A 251 1.65 -0.28 8.83
CA PRO A 251 1.43 -1.56 8.13
C PRO A 251 -0.05 -1.69 7.76
N MET A 252 -0.34 -2.00 6.51
CA MET A 252 -1.71 -2.11 6.00
C MET A 252 -2.23 -3.55 6.04
N SER A 253 -1.34 -4.52 6.23
CA SER A 253 -1.67 -5.94 6.40
C SER A 253 -0.65 -6.66 7.29
N PHE A 254 -0.98 -7.88 7.74
CA PHE A 254 -0.03 -8.72 8.47
C PHE A 254 1.13 -9.24 7.60
N ALA A 255 1.01 -9.15 6.28
CA ALA A 255 2.12 -9.46 5.37
C ALA A 255 3.24 -8.40 5.41
N GLU A 256 2.94 -7.24 5.96
CA GLU A 256 3.87 -6.11 6.10
C GLU A 256 4.52 -6.03 7.50
N ILE A 257 4.40 -7.08 8.31
CA ILE A 257 4.90 -7.12 9.69
C ILE A 257 6.40 -6.79 9.80
N ASP A 258 7.19 -7.11 8.77
CA ASP A 258 8.62 -6.88 8.71
C ASP A 258 8.99 -5.57 7.97
N TYR A 259 8.00 -4.76 7.54
CA TYR A 259 8.28 -3.51 6.88
C TYR A 259 8.75 -2.45 7.87
N ARG A 260 9.62 -1.59 7.39
CA ARG A 260 10.07 -0.41 8.14
C ARG A 260 9.27 0.80 7.66
N HIS A 261 8.61 1.46 8.58
CA HIS A 261 7.77 2.62 8.33
C HIS A 261 8.50 3.92 8.69
N GLY A 262 8.18 5.02 8.01
CA GLY A 262 8.82 6.30 8.26
C GLY A 262 8.77 7.23 7.05
N VAL A 263 9.74 8.13 6.98
CA VAL A 263 9.86 9.10 5.88
C VAL A 263 11.30 9.18 5.39
N ASP A 264 11.51 9.61 4.16
CA ASP A 264 12.84 9.87 3.64
C ASP A 264 13.16 11.37 3.75
N MET A 265 14.32 11.69 4.34
CA MET A 265 14.95 13.01 4.25
C MET A 265 15.87 13.01 3.05
N VAL A 266 15.56 13.86 2.07
CA VAL A 266 16.29 13.94 0.80
C VAL A 266 17.03 15.28 0.73
N THR A 267 18.34 15.23 0.53
CA THR A 267 19.13 16.44 0.27
C THR A 267 19.48 16.50 -1.21
N ILE A 268 19.09 17.58 -1.87
CA ILE A 268 19.27 17.80 -3.31
C ILE A 268 20.08 19.07 -3.55
N SER A 269 21.01 19.00 -4.50
CA SER A 269 21.81 20.14 -4.99
C SER A 269 22.10 19.98 -6.48
N ASN A 270 22.49 21.08 -7.13
CA ASN A 270 22.91 21.06 -8.55
C ASN A 270 24.25 20.34 -8.78
N THR A 271 25.05 20.12 -7.73
CA THR A 271 26.44 19.68 -7.86
C THR A 271 26.69 18.26 -7.38
N GLN A 272 25.73 17.66 -6.69
CA GLN A 272 25.87 16.33 -6.08
C GLN A 272 24.64 15.46 -6.32
N LYS A 273 24.86 14.15 -6.38
CA LYS A 273 23.74 13.18 -6.39
C LYS A 273 22.87 13.36 -5.14
N PRO A 274 21.57 13.11 -5.23
CA PRO A 274 20.66 13.14 -4.10
C PRO A 274 21.14 12.24 -2.97
N LYS A 275 21.18 12.79 -1.75
CA LYS A 275 21.46 12.01 -0.53
C LYS A 275 20.16 11.73 0.18
N VAL A 276 19.87 10.46 0.48
CA VAL A 276 18.65 10.04 1.15
C VAL A 276 18.98 9.42 2.50
N GLU A 277 18.34 9.92 3.55
CA GLU A 277 18.40 9.41 4.91
C GLU A 277 17.01 8.99 5.34
N PHE A 278 16.87 7.76 5.82
CA PHE A 278 15.59 7.25 6.31
C PHE A 278 15.40 7.65 7.78
N ILE A 279 14.28 8.31 8.07
CA ILE A 279 13.86 8.63 9.43
C ILE A 279 12.75 7.65 9.80
N GLU A 280 13.10 6.68 10.63
CA GLU A 280 12.21 5.58 11.00
C GLU A 280 11.15 6.05 11.99
N TYR A 281 9.92 5.64 11.74
CA TYR A 281 8.78 5.76 12.62
C TYR A 281 8.42 4.39 13.21
N THR A 282 8.22 4.31 14.49
CA THR A 282 7.73 3.09 15.13
C THR A 282 6.22 3.18 15.31
N PRO A 283 5.41 2.37 14.61
CA PRO A 283 3.96 2.34 14.80
C PRO A 283 3.56 2.11 16.27
N GLN A 284 2.49 2.77 16.71
CA GLN A 284 2.00 2.68 18.08
C GLN A 284 1.57 1.26 18.44
N HIS A 285 0.90 0.57 17.51
CA HIS A 285 0.44 -0.80 17.69
C HIS A 285 1.29 -1.78 16.88
N LYS A 286 1.78 -2.80 17.55
CA LYS A 286 2.58 -3.86 16.91
C LYS A 286 1.67 -4.92 16.30
N LEU A 287 2.10 -5.50 15.20
CA LEU A 287 1.51 -6.70 14.64
C LEU A 287 2.13 -7.95 15.30
N CYS A 288 1.32 -8.95 15.56
CA CYS A 288 1.77 -10.22 16.14
C CYS A 288 1.05 -11.38 15.45
N ILE A 289 1.80 -12.39 15.05
CA ILE A 289 1.26 -13.64 14.50
C ILE A 289 1.70 -14.76 15.43
N LEU A 290 0.77 -15.52 15.98
CA LEU A 290 1.06 -16.64 16.86
C LEU A 290 0.44 -17.94 16.33
N PRO A 291 1.19 -19.05 16.30
CA PRO A 291 2.64 -19.11 16.50
C PRO A 291 3.42 -18.43 15.37
N GLU A 292 4.67 -18.07 15.64
CA GLU A 292 5.60 -17.59 14.62
C GLU A 292 5.95 -18.76 13.68
N GLY A 293 6.04 -18.48 12.37
CA GLY A 293 6.31 -19.52 11.37
C GLY A 293 5.12 -20.48 11.16
N ASP A 294 5.43 -21.70 10.74
CA ASP A 294 4.46 -22.76 10.41
C ASP A 294 4.36 -23.85 11.51
N GLU A 295 4.76 -23.52 12.74
CA GLU A 295 4.72 -24.47 13.86
C GLU A 295 3.28 -24.86 14.21
N GLU A 296 3.02 -26.16 14.26
CA GLU A 296 1.72 -26.72 14.61
C GLU A 296 1.60 -26.91 16.12
N LEU A 297 0.82 -26.06 16.78
CA LEU A 297 0.63 -26.14 18.22
C LEU A 297 -0.72 -26.72 18.60
N THR A 298 -0.72 -27.54 19.67
CA THR A 298 -1.96 -27.97 20.32
C THR A 298 -2.61 -26.78 21.06
N PRO A 299 -3.95 -26.83 21.35
CA PRO A 299 -4.64 -25.75 22.07
C PRO A 299 -3.94 -25.36 23.38
N LYS A 300 -3.49 -26.34 24.17
CA LYS A 300 -2.78 -26.09 25.43
C LYS A 300 -1.45 -25.35 25.22
N LYS A 301 -0.69 -25.68 24.16
CA LYS A 301 0.54 -24.98 23.83
C LYS A 301 0.28 -23.56 23.34
N LEU A 302 -0.79 -23.37 22.52
CA LEU A 302 -1.24 -22.05 22.11
C LEU A 302 -1.66 -21.17 23.28
N GLN A 303 -2.42 -21.71 24.23
CA GLN A 303 -2.81 -20.99 25.46
C GLN A 303 -1.58 -20.53 26.25
N LYS A 304 -0.57 -21.39 26.38
CA LYS A 304 0.69 -21.07 27.07
C LYS A 304 1.42 -19.96 26.31
N LEU A 305 1.56 -20.09 24.98
CA LEU A 305 2.23 -19.11 24.12
C LEU A 305 1.58 -17.74 24.19
N ILE A 306 0.23 -17.67 24.13
CA ILE A 306 -0.54 -16.43 24.27
C ILE A 306 -0.26 -15.76 25.61
N ARG A 307 -0.26 -16.54 26.71
CA ARG A 307 0.03 -16.01 28.06
C ARG A 307 1.44 -15.45 28.17
N GLU A 308 2.43 -16.08 27.53
CA GLU A 308 3.84 -15.70 27.60
C GLU A 308 4.20 -14.53 26.68
N LYS A 309 3.61 -14.49 25.48
CA LYS A 309 4.00 -13.52 24.44
C LYS A 309 3.17 -12.22 24.44
N LEU A 310 1.91 -12.27 24.88
CA LEU A 310 1.06 -11.09 24.87
C LEU A 310 1.08 -10.39 26.23
N PRO A 311 1.19 -9.05 26.25
CA PRO A 311 1.12 -8.27 27.48
C PRO A 311 -0.26 -8.41 28.13
N ASP A 312 -0.29 -8.40 29.48
CA ASP A 312 -1.54 -8.36 30.23
C ASP A 312 -2.17 -6.96 30.15
N ARG A 313 -3.49 -6.88 30.22
CA ARG A 313 -4.19 -5.60 30.43
C ARG A 313 -3.93 -5.11 31.84
N THR A 314 -3.74 -3.81 31.97
CA THR A 314 -3.64 -3.16 33.26
C THR A 314 -5.01 -2.88 33.88
N ASP A 315 -6.01 -2.64 33.02
CA ASP A 315 -7.41 -2.35 33.36
C ASP A 315 -8.36 -3.15 32.46
N ASP A 316 -9.68 -2.97 32.62
CA ASP A 316 -10.71 -3.57 31.75
C ASP A 316 -10.70 -3.05 30.31
N LYS A 317 -9.95 -1.98 30.03
CA LYS A 317 -9.80 -1.38 28.69
C LYS A 317 -8.45 -1.76 28.08
N LEU A 318 -8.38 -1.66 26.75
CA LEU A 318 -7.12 -1.75 26.02
C LEU A 318 -6.27 -0.50 26.32
N ASP A 319 -4.99 -0.71 26.55
CA ASP A 319 -4.02 0.38 26.66
C ASP A 319 -3.71 0.96 25.27
N ASP A 320 -3.20 2.19 25.25
CA ASP A 320 -2.89 2.92 24.00
C ASP A 320 -1.85 2.23 23.10
N ASN A 321 -1.17 1.15 23.57
CA ASN A 321 -0.15 0.40 22.85
C ASN A 321 -0.49 -1.10 22.75
N PHE A 322 -1.76 -1.44 22.59
CA PHE A 322 -2.20 -2.82 22.38
C PHE A 322 -1.55 -3.45 21.12
N VAL A 323 -1.64 -4.76 21.02
CA VAL A 323 -1.10 -5.54 19.90
C VAL A 323 -2.22 -6.04 19.01
N TYR A 324 -2.10 -5.87 17.69
CA TYR A 324 -2.96 -6.56 16.72
C TYR A 324 -2.49 -8.00 16.55
N LEU A 325 -3.40 -8.96 16.73
CA LEU A 325 -3.08 -10.40 16.77
C LEU A 325 -3.75 -11.17 15.63
N VAL A 326 -2.97 -11.97 14.91
CA VAL A 326 -3.45 -13.11 14.13
C VAL A 326 -3.07 -14.40 14.84
N LEU A 327 -4.06 -15.26 15.09
CA LEU A 327 -3.85 -16.57 15.66
C LEU A 327 -3.95 -17.64 14.58
N LYS A 328 -2.87 -18.39 14.33
CA LYS A 328 -2.87 -19.54 13.43
C LYS A 328 -3.29 -20.80 14.18
N VAL A 329 -4.29 -21.53 13.66
CA VAL A 329 -4.77 -22.78 14.28
C VAL A 329 -4.91 -23.86 13.22
N LYS A 330 -4.57 -25.11 13.56
CA LYS A 330 -4.80 -26.25 12.68
C LYS A 330 -6.18 -26.85 12.98
N LEU A 331 -7.06 -26.88 12.00
CA LEU A 331 -8.47 -27.29 12.12
C LEU A 331 -8.66 -28.69 12.71
N GLU A 332 -7.76 -29.62 12.40
CA GLU A 332 -7.85 -31.02 12.87
C GLU A 332 -7.53 -31.18 14.38
N LYS A 333 -6.92 -30.17 15.00
CA LYS A 333 -6.43 -30.25 16.38
C LYS A 333 -7.12 -29.27 17.32
N VAL A 334 -8.03 -28.43 16.82
CA VAL A 334 -8.66 -27.34 17.58
C VAL A 334 -10.17 -27.41 17.43
N SER A 335 -10.89 -27.70 18.51
CA SER A 335 -12.34 -27.67 18.57
C SER A 335 -12.90 -26.24 18.71
N ASN A 336 -14.20 -26.06 18.50
CA ASN A 336 -14.85 -24.77 18.74
C ASN A 336 -14.77 -24.32 20.20
N ASP A 337 -14.73 -25.25 21.15
CA ASP A 337 -14.60 -24.91 22.56
C ASP A 337 -13.16 -24.48 22.91
N ASP A 338 -12.15 -25.09 22.28
CA ASP A 338 -10.78 -24.59 22.37
C ASP A 338 -10.64 -23.16 21.84
N ILE A 339 -11.34 -22.83 20.73
CA ILE A 339 -11.35 -21.47 20.19
C ILE A 339 -11.93 -20.48 21.21
N LYS A 340 -13.06 -20.80 21.84
CA LYS A 340 -13.66 -19.95 22.88
C LYS A 340 -12.73 -19.76 24.07
N GLU A 341 -12.02 -20.82 24.48
CA GLU A 341 -11.03 -20.69 25.56
C GLU A 341 -9.86 -19.79 25.17
N LEU A 342 -9.35 -19.89 23.92
CA LEU A 342 -8.31 -19.01 23.41
C LEU A 342 -8.78 -17.55 23.37
N GLU A 343 -9.98 -17.27 22.86
CA GLU A 343 -10.59 -15.94 22.85
C GLU A 343 -10.75 -15.40 24.28
N ALA A 344 -11.18 -16.21 25.23
CA ALA A 344 -11.32 -15.82 26.63
C ALA A 344 -9.98 -15.49 27.29
N ILE A 345 -8.88 -16.13 26.87
CA ILE A 345 -7.53 -15.77 27.34
C ILE A 345 -7.08 -14.46 26.70
N ILE A 346 -7.27 -14.32 25.36
CA ILE A 346 -6.86 -13.12 24.62
C ILE A 346 -7.63 -11.89 25.13
N SER A 347 -8.91 -12.05 25.49
CA SER A 347 -9.71 -10.95 26.03
C SER A 347 -9.15 -10.31 27.32
N LYS A 348 -8.25 -11.00 28.03
CA LYS A 348 -7.54 -10.52 29.23
C LYS A 348 -6.16 -9.93 28.90
N LYS A 349 -5.75 -9.98 27.64
CA LYS A 349 -4.47 -9.48 27.17
C LYS A 349 -4.64 -8.10 26.53
N ASN A 350 -3.60 -7.29 26.54
CA ASN A 350 -3.57 -6.02 25.81
C ASN A 350 -3.35 -6.28 24.31
N ALA A 351 -4.32 -6.95 23.71
CA ALA A 351 -4.29 -7.36 22.31
C ALA A 351 -5.70 -7.37 21.71
N VAL A 352 -5.77 -7.09 20.42
CA VAL A 352 -6.96 -7.21 19.60
C VAL A 352 -6.80 -8.40 18.66
N LEU A 353 -7.67 -9.40 18.80
CA LEU A 353 -7.71 -10.54 17.90
C LEU A 353 -8.34 -10.12 16.57
N CYS A 354 -7.51 -9.95 15.55
CA CYS A 354 -7.93 -9.55 14.21
C CYS A 354 -8.47 -10.72 13.39
N LYS A 355 -7.82 -11.88 13.49
CA LYS A 355 -8.17 -13.07 12.70
C LYS A 355 -7.70 -14.35 13.36
N ILE A 356 -8.54 -15.38 13.28
CA ILE A 356 -8.12 -16.76 13.48
C ILE A 356 -7.89 -17.37 12.10
N GLN A 357 -6.64 -17.57 11.75
CA GLN A 357 -6.26 -18.20 10.49
C GLN A 357 -6.25 -19.72 10.65
N LYS A 358 -7.20 -20.37 9.98
CA LYS A 358 -7.30 -21.82 9.97
C LYS A 358 -6.33 -22.39 8.94
N ILE A 359 -5.32 -23.11 9.40
CA ILE A 359 -4.40 -23.82 8.53
C ILE A 359 -5.09 -25.13 8.13
N ILE A 360 -5.37 -25.25 6.85
CA ILE A 360 -5.81 -26.50 6.23
C ILE A 360 -4.52 -27.22 5.82
N PRO A 361 -4.31 -28.52 6.19
CA PRO A 361 -3.17 -29.24 5.70
C PRO A 361 -3.13 -29.14 4.18
N THR A 362 -2.03 -28.68 3.64
CA THR A 362 -1.76 -28.82 2.21
C THR A 362 -1.72 -30.31 1.95
N LEU A 363 -2.68 -30.81 1.16
CA LEU A 363 -2.57 -32.14 0.58
C LEU A 363 -1.24 -32.15 -0.17
N ASP A 364 -0.34 -33.02 0.26
CA ASP A 364 0.92 -33.19 -0.45
C ASP A 364 0.60 -33.77 -1.82
N LEU A 365 0.54 -32.88 -2.82
CA LEU A 365 0.25 -33.27 -4.21
C LEU A 365 1.23 -34.31 -4.71
N SER A 366 2.44 -34.40 -4.13
CA SER A 366 3.42 -35.44 -4.48
C SER A 366 2.90 -36.84 -4.14
N THR A 367 2.19 -37.01 -3.04
CA THR A 367 1.58 -38.29 -2.65
C THR A 367 0.39 -38.68 -3.52
N ILE A 368 -0.30 -37.70 -4.12
CA ILE A 368 -1.39 -37.95 -5.09
C ILE A 368 -0.81 -38.28 -6.46
N VAL A 369 0.24 -37.59 -6.88
CA VAL A 369 0.91 -37.82 -8.18
C VAL A 369 1.57 -39.20 -8.22
N ASP A 370 2.23 -39.62 -7.12
CA ASP A 370 2.89 -40.95 -7.08
C ASP A 370 1.90 -42.13 -7.07
N ASN A 371 0.67 -41.92 -6.58
CA ASN A 371 -0.33 -43.01 -6.54
C ASN A 371 -1.23 -43.10 -7.78
N HIS A 372 -1.25 -42.09 -8.67
CA HIS A 372 -2.29 -42.01 -9.71
C HIS A 372 -1.81 -41.88 -11.15
N HIS A 373 -0.57 -42.25 -11.51
CA HIS A 373 -0.08 -42.24 -12.91
C HIS A 373 -0.41 -40.95 -13.70
N ILE A 374 -0.43 -39.79 -13.07
CA ILE A 374 -0.65 -38.50 -13.73
C ILE A 374 0.62 -38.15 -14.48
N GLN A 375 0.60 -38.23 -15.82
CA GLN A 375 1.76 -37.97 -16.65
C GLN A 375 1.81 -36.55 -17.26
N SER A 376 0.68 -35.81 -17.21
CA SER A 376 0.61 -34.47 -17.78
C SER A 376 -0.42 -33.56 -17.06
N ILE A 377 -0.28 -32.24 -17.26
CA ILE A 377 -1.25 -31.25 -16.82
C ILE A 377 -2.62 -31.44 -17.47
N ASP A 378 -2.64 -31.91 -18.72
CA ASP A 378 -3.85 -32.21 -19.47
C ASP A 378 -4.64 -33.37 -18.86
N ASP A 379 -3.99 -34.32 -18.22
CA ASP A 379 -4.65 -35.42 -17.50
C ASP A 379 -5.41 -34.91 -16.28
N ILE A 380 -4.92 -33.83 -15.63
CA ILE A 380 -5.58 -33.19 -14.52
C ILE A 380 -6.78 -32.36 -14.98
N LEU A 381 -6.62 -31.63 -16.07
CA LEU A 381 -7.66 -30.73 -16.60
C LEU A 381 -8.86 -31.48 -17.19
N ASN A 382 -8.65 -32.70 -17.69
CA ASN A 382 -9.70 -33.50 -18.30
C ASN A 382 -10.39 -34.51 -17.36
N ARG A 383 -9.97 -34.60 -16.09
CA ARG A 383 -10.65 -35.44 -15.08
C ARG A 383 -11.95 -34.84 -14.60
N ASP A 384 -12.92 -35.70 -14.34
CA ASP A 384 -14.13 -35.25 -13.64
C ASP A 384 -13.77 -34.82 -12.20
N PRO A 385 -14.08 -33.58 -11.80
CA PRO A 385 -13.83 -33.09 -10.43
C PRO A 385 -14.44 -33.99 -9.35
N LEU A 386 -15.57 -34.65 -9.66
CA LEU A 386 -16.24 -35.57 -8.73
C LEU A 386 -15.37 -36.81 -8.46
N ASP A 387 -14.78 -37.41 -9.51
CA ASP A 387 -13.95 -38.60 -9.38
C ASP A 387 -12.66 -38.28 -8.60
N THR A 388 -12.05 -37.13 -8.86
CA THR A 388 -10.90 -36.67 -8.11
C THR A 388 -11.21 -36.49 -6.61
N LEU A 389 -12.38 -35.96 -6.28
CA LEU A 389 -12.82 -35.76 -4.90
C LEU A 389 -13.16 -37.10 -4.20
N LYS A 390 -13.72 -38.07 -4.90
CA LYS A 390 -13.98 -39.43 -4.38
C LYS A 390 -12.67 -40.15 -4.05
N GLU A 391 -11.73 -40.14 -4.97
CA GLU A 391 -10.41 -40.74 -4.76
C GLU A 391 -9.69 -40.08 -3.58
N THR A 392 -9.72 -38.76 -3.50
CA THR A 392 -9.12 -37.99 -2.40
C THR A 392 -9.74 -38.34 -1.05
N PHE A 393 -11.08 -38.51 -1.03
CA PHE A 393 -11.80 -38.91 0.17
C PHE A 393 -11.43 -40.32 0.61
N ALA A 394 -11.38 -41.26 -0.34
CA ALA A 394 -11.02 -42.66 -0.04
C ALA A 394 -9.60 -42.77 0.55
N VAL A 395 -8.65 -42.04 -0.01
CA VAL A 395 -7.25 -41.99 0.51
C VAL A 395 -7.20 -41.34 1.90
N LYS A 396 -7.93 -40.23 2.09
CA LYS A 396 -7.87 -39.45 3.33
C LYS A 396 -8.55 -40.14 4.51
N HIS A 397 -9.64 -40.84 4.24
CA HIS A 397 -10.48 -41.46 5.28
C HIS A 397 -10.35 -42.98 5.37
N ASN A 398 -9.54 -43.58 4.47
CA ASN A 398 -9.42 -45.02 4.28
C ASN A 398 -10.79 -45.73 4.20
N ALA A 399 -11.74 -45.05 3.53
CA ALA A 399 -13.13 -45.47 3.37
C ALA A 399 -13.72 -44.86 2.11
N GLU A 400 -14.63 -45.53 1.43
CA GLU A 400 -15.37 -44.97 0.30
C GLU A 400 -16.44 -44.00 0.76
N MET A 401 -16.78 -43.02 -0.07
CA MET A 401 -17.88 -42.10 0.19
C MET A 401 -19.22 -42.84 0.18
N THR A 402 -20.11 -42.47 1.08
CA THR A 402 -21.50 -42.94 1.07
C THR A 402 -22.28 -42.29 -0.07
N GLU A 403 -23.33 -42.95 -0.59
CA GLU A 403 -24.20 -42.39 -1.62
C GLU A 403 -24.75 -41.01 -1.26
N HIS A 404 -25.03 -40.77 0.00
CA HIS A 404 -25.51 -39.46 0.48
C HIS A 404 -24.42 -38.37 0.39
N GLN A 405 -23.20 -38.68 0.71
CA GLN A 405 -22.06 -37.77 0.57
C GLN A 405 -21.75 -37.42 -0.88
N GLU A 406 -21.83 -38.42 -1.78
CA GLU A 406 -21.72 -38.22 -3.22
C GLU A 406 -22.79 -37.30 -3.77
N MET A 407 -24.04 -37.47 -3.33
CA MET A 407 -25.19 -36.65 -3.75
C MET A 407 -25.00 -35.18 -3.34
N ILE A 408 -24.56 -34.92 -2.09
CA ILE A 408 -24.24 -33.56 -1.62
C ILE A 408 -23.15 -32.95 -2.45
N LEU A 409 -22.08 -33.70 -2.76
CA LEU A 409 -20.95 -33.21 -3.54
C LEU A 409 -21.34 -32.85 -4.97
N LYS A 410 -22.19 -33.68 -5.61
CA LYS A 410 -22.77 -33.39 -6.95
C LYS A 410 -23.53 -32.07 -6.95
N GLN A 411 -24.43 -31.90 -5.97
CA GLN A 411 -25.20 -30.64 -5.84
C GLN A 411 -24.32 -29.42 -5.65
N LEU A 412 -23.25 -29.53 -4.86
CA LEU A 412 -22.29 -28.44 -4.67
C LEU A 412 -21.53 -28.12 -5.96
N LEU A 413 -21.08 -29.12 -6.72
CA LEU A 413 -20.39 -28.93 -7.99
C LEU A 413 -21.30 -28.30 -9.06
N GLU A 414 -22.59 -28.71 -9.11
CA GLU A 414 -23.58 -28.10 -10.00
C GLU A 414 -23.86 -26.63 -9.62
N HIS A 415 -23.93 -26.33 -8.34
CA HIS A 415 -24.11 -24.95 -7.87
C HIS A 415 -22.93 -24.05 -8.21
N ILE A 416 -21.70 -24.56 -8.09
CA ILE A 416 -20.48 -23.84 -8.48
C ILE A 416 -20.44 -23.61 -9.99
N LYS A 417 -20.75 -24.62 -10.79
CA LYS A 417 -20.81 -24.51 -12.28
C LYS A 417 -21.91 -23.53 -12.72
N GLY A 418 -23.05 -23.47 -12.03
CA GLY A 418 -24.13 -22.54 -12.34
C GLY A 418 -23.82 -21.07 -12.01
N ASN A 419 -22.89 -20.80 -11.12
CA ASN A 419 -22.47 -19.45 -10.73
C ASN A 419 -21.24 -18.95 -11.52
N MET A 420 -20.66 -19.76 -12.41
CA MET A 420 -19.51 -19.39 -13.25
C MET A 420 -19.92 -19.04 -14.70
N ASN A 421 -21.21 -19.11 -15.05
CA ASN A 421 -21.82 -18.62 -16.29
C ASN A 421 -22.60 -17.31 -15.95
#